data_836a1ec98c93f0fab8010afb31ba2027
#
_entry.id   836a1ec98c93f0fab8010afb31ba2027
#
_cell.length_a   1.000
_cell.length_b   1.000
_cell.length_c   1.000
_cell.angle_alpha   90.00
_cell.angle_beta   90.00
_cell.angle_gamma   90.00
#
_symmetry.space_group_name_H-M   'P 1'
#
loop_
_entity.id
_entity.type
_entity.pdbx_description
1 polymer ?
#
loop_
_entity_poly.entity_id
_entity_poly.type
_entity_poly.pdbx_seq_one_letter_code
_entity_poly.pdbx_strand_id
1 'polypeptide(L)'
;NSYCLPLISIKQQLIEVYSTAGEIYAKLQDYKNSLSAYKKVQYYISFLKSDFENCKSVSLFSFRRYGKYSLADLKENKITVSPSKNMNDPFDSIINLWANEEHLAQKCKDKSHAKPYAKSFDYFRIRSFCYGNEDEVVKKSLMWSHYADEHKGFCIKYKLSSRFIKQEENEKFEHSYLKKINYTENPISIDTPTIDTTLAFATKSIEWSYENEVRLIDFNPNEPNDYLGIPLDKMSYIEAIYFGYRCKDDIINEVISIFNKNEHQPIFFKMKLDTRDVHHMQIVQL
;
A
#
# COMPACT_ATOMS: atom_id res chain seq x y z
N ASN A 1 23.66 7.68 14.87
CA ASN A 1 23.28 6.24 14.89
C ASN A 1 23.13 5.61 16.29
N SER A 2 23.55 6.27 17.39
CA SER A 2 23.48 5.70 18.75
C SER A 2 22.12 5.89 19.45
N TYR A 3 21.24 6.75 18.95
CA TYR A 3 19.94 7.01 19.55
C TYR A 3 18.81 6.11 19.03
N CYS A 4 18.98 5.45 17.88
CA CYS A 4 17.94 4.59 17.29
C CYS A 4 17.81 3.22 17.98
N LEU A 5 18.92 2.63 18.45
CA LEU A 5 18.89 1.31 19.07
C LEU A 5 18.07 1.24 20.38
N PRO A 6 18.18 2.22 21.31
CA PRO A 6 17.33 2.25 22.51
C PRO A 6 15.85 2.40 22.20
N LEU A 7 15.50 3.19 21.18
CA LEU A 7 14.11 3.46 20.80
C LEU A 7 13.45 2.21 20.19
N ILE A 8 14.18 1.44 19.37
CA ILE A 8 13.72 0.16 18.81
C ILE A 8 13.47 -0.86 19.92
N SER A 9 14.37 -0.95 20.91
CA SER A 9 14.22 -1.86 22.05
C SER A 9 12.99 -1.51 22.89
N ILE A 10 12.75 -0.22 23.16
CA ILE A 10 11.57 0.24 23.91
C ILE A 10 10.29 -0.10 23.13
N LYS A 11 10.26 0.12 21.82
CA LYS A 11 9.09 -0.21 21.00
C LYS A 11 8.79 -1.70 20.97
N GLN A 12 9.81 -2.56 20.90
CA GLN A 12 9.64 -4.01 21.02
C GLN A 12 9.04 -4.41 22.37
N GLN A 13 9.54 -3.87 23.45
CA GLN A 13 8.97 -4.11 24.80
C GLN A 13 7.51 -3.68 24.89
N LEU A 14 7.13 -2.53 24.31
CA LEU A 14 5.75 -2.06 24.28
C LEU A 14 4.85 -2.99 23.47
N ILE A 15 5.33 -3.54 22.34
CA ILE A 15 4.60 -4.54 21.56
C ILE A 15 4.29 -5.77 22.42
N GLU A 16 5.25 -6.30 23.16
CA GLU A 16 5.07 -7.46 24.04
C GLU A 16 4.07 -7.16 25.18
N VAL A 17 4.20 -6.00 25.84
CA VAL A 17 3.30 -5.58 26.92
C VAL A 17 1.84 -5.45 26.43
N TYR A 18 1.63 -4.77 25.31
CA TYR A 18 0.27 -4.59 24.79
C TYR A 18 -0.30 -5.85 24.17
N SER A 19 0.52 -6.73 23.61
CA SER A 19 0.09 -8.04 23.15
C SER A 19 -0.43 -8.89 24.32
N THR A 20 0.35 -8.98 25.40
CA THR A 20 -0.06 -9.69 26.62
C THR A 20 -1.32 -9.09 27.24
N ALA A 21 -1.42 -7.75 27.29
CA ALA A 21 -2.62 -7.08 27.77
C ALA A 21 -3.85 -7.41 26.92
N GLY A 22 -3.70 -7.43 25.59
CA GLY A 22 -4.76 -7.82 24.65
C GLY A 22 -5.27 -9.22 24.93
N GLU A 23 -4.39 -10.17 25.15
CA GLU A 23 -4.70 -11.54 25.52
C GLU A 23 -5.47 -11.64 26.85
N ILE A 24 -4.97 -10.96 27.89
CA ILE A 24 -5.61 -10.96 29.21
C ILE A 24 -7.03 -10.40 29.11
N TYR A 25 -7.20 -9.24 28.48
CA TYR A 25 -8.54 -8.66 28.32
C TYR A 25 -9.46 -9.52 27.49
N ALA A 26 -8.97 -10.20 26.47
CA ALA A 26 -9.77 -11.13 25.68
C ALA A 26 -10.26 -12.34 26.52
N LYS A 27 -9.39 -12.91 27.36
CA LYS A 27 -9.75 -13.99 28.30
C LYS A 27 -10.79 -13.56 29.33
N LEU A 28 -10.74 -12.29 29.75
CA LEU A 28 -11.73 -11.69 30.66
C LEU A 28 -13.00 -11.25 29.93
N GLN A 29 -13.13 -11.52 28.63
CA GLN A 29 -14.24 -11.10 27.76
C GLN A 29 -14.41 -9.56 27.68
N ASP A 30 -13.38 -8.80 28.00
CA ASP A 30 -13.34 -7.35 27.84
C ASP A 30 -12.83 -6.97 26.42
N TYR A 31 -13.70 -7.18 25.44
CA TYR A 31 -13.37 -7.00 24.03
C TYR A 31 -12.97 -5.56 23.67
N LYS A 32 -13.49 -4.56 24.39
CA LYS A 32 -13.14 -3.15 24.14
C LYS A 32 -11.69 -2.86 24.49
N ASN A 33 -11.24 -3.28 25.67
CA ASN A 33 -9.86 -3.08 26.10
C ASN A 33 -8.89 -3.99 25.35
N SER A 34 -9.30 -5.21 25.01
CA SER A 34 -8.53 -6.10 24.15
C SER A 34 -8.28 -5.49 22.76
N LEU A 35 -9.31 -4.97 22.10
CA LEU A 35 -9.16 -4.28 20.82
C LEU A 35 -8.24 -3.05 20.93
N SER A 36 -8.37 -2.26 22.01
CA SER A 36 -7.52 -1.10 22.26
C SER A 36 -6.05 -1.50 22.42
N ALA A 37 -5.76 -2.60 23.13
CA ALA A 37 -4.41 -3.11 23.29
C ALA A 37 -3.81 -3.58 21.96
N TYR A 38 -4.55 -4.35 21.15
CA TYR A 38 -4.08 -4.80 19.84
C TYR A 38 -3.86 -3.65 18.86
N LYS A 39 -4.67 -2.59 18.88
CA LYS A 39 -4.40 -1.37 18.11
C LYS A 39 -3.05 -0.75 18.48
N LYS A 40 -2.68 -0.73 19.75
CA LYS A 40 -1.37 -0.24 20.18
C LYS A 40 -0.23 -1.15 19.70
N VAL A 41 -0.43 -2.47 19.68
CA VAL A 41 0.52 -3.41 19.06
C VAL A 41 0.75 -3.02 17.61
N GLN A 42 -0.31 -2.88 16.82
CA GLN A 42 -0.22 -2.49 15.41
C GLN A 42 0.47 -1.15 15.21
N TYR A 43 0.14 -0.18 16.05
CA TYR A 43 0.78 1.14 16.06
C TYR A 43 2.30 1.02 16.22
N TYR A 44 2.79 0.28 17.21
CA TYR A 44 4.23 0.14 17.43
C TYR A 44 4.94 -0.69 16.37
N ILE A 45 4.28 -1.69 15.81
CA ILE A 45 4.82 -2.48 14.70
C ILE A 45 5.02 -1.61 13.45
N SER A 46 4.08 -0.72 13.14
CA SER A 46 4.15 0.14 11.95
C SER A 46 5.38 1.05 11.92
N PHE A 47 5.93 1.42 13.08
CA PHE A 47 7.16 2.21 13.16
C PHE A 47 8.45 1.45 12.81
N LEU A 48 8.40 0.13 12.72
CA LEU A 48 9.63 -0.64 12.72
C LEU A 48 10.30 -0.79 11.35
N LYS A 49 9.64 -0.51 10.20
CA LYS A 49 10.27 -0.87 8.91
C LYS A 49 9.62 -0.23 7.68
N SER A 50 10.12 0.91 7.23
CA SER A 50 10.07 1.22 5.81
C SER A 50 11.28 0.61 5.10
N ASP A 51 11.07 -0.10 3.99
CA ASP A 51 12.18 -0.67 3.21
C ASP A 51 12.97 0.40 2.43
N PHE A 52 12.55 1.65 2.48
CA PHE A 52 13.11 2.79 1.76
C PHE A 52 13.64 3.90 2.67
N GLU A 53 13.80 3.66 3.98
CA GLU A 53 14.23 4.69 4.96
C GLU A 53 15.56 5.38 4.60
N ASN A 54 16.46 4.67 3.95
CA ASN A 54 17.76 5.19 3.56
C ASN A 54 17.77 5.84 2.16
N CYS A 55 16.63 5.86 1.46
CA CYS A 55 16.52 6.46 0.14
C CYS A 55 16.21 7.95 0.23
N LYS A 56 16.89 8.79 -0.55
CA LYS A 56 16.53 10.21 -0.70
C LYS A 56 15.19 10.39 -1.39
N SER A 57 14.88 9.53 -2.32
CA SER A 57 13.59 9.45 -3.01
C SER A 57 13.42 8.08 -3.66
N VAL A 58 12.18 7.71 -3.96
CA VAL A 58 11.83 6.50 -4.69
C VAL A 58 10.83 6.83 -5.81
N SER A 59 10.98 6.17 -6.96
CA SER A 59 9.98 6.22 -8.04
C SER A 59 9.10 4.99 -7.96
N LEU A 60 7.78 5.21 -7.91
CA LEU A 60 6.76 4.17 -7.82
C LEU A 60 5.73 4.37 -8.91
N PHE A 61 5.20 3.26 -9.44
CA PHE A 61 4.27 3.26 -10.57
C PHE A 61 2.91 2.72 -10.15
N SER A 62 1.84 3.36 -10.60
CA SER A 62 0.48 2.94 -10.31
C SER A 62 -0.36 2.87 -11.56
N PHE A 63 -0.73 1.66 -11.97
CA PHE A 63 -1.63 1.42 -13.08
C PHE A 63 -3.07 1.68 -12.64
N ARG A 64 -3.82 2.44 -13.43
CA ARG A 64 -5.17 2.91 -13.09
C ARG A 64 -6.10 2.84 -14.29
N ARG A 65 -7.32 2.35 -14.03
CA ARG A 65 -8.42 2.62 -14.96
C ARG A 65 -8.79 4.10 -14.93
N TYR A 66 -9.22 4.63 -16.07
CA TYR A 66 -9.85 5.93 -16.11
C TYR A 66 -11.18 5.91 -15.35
N GLY A 67 -11.42 6.92 -14.51
CA GLY A 67 -12.65 7.04 -13.76
C GLY A 67 -12.61 8.10 -12.66
N LYS A 68 -13.76 8.32 -12.00
CA LYS A 68 -13.93 9.36 -10.99
C LYS A 68 -12.83 9.39 -9.93
N TYR A 69 -12.47 8.24 -9.38
CA TYR A 69 -11.50 8.17 -8.29
C TYR A 69 -10.06 8.41 -8.75
N SER A 70 -9.67 7.89 -9.91
CA SER A 70 -8.33 8.14 -10.45
C SER A 70 -8.15 9.59 -10.87
N LEU A 71 -9.19 10.23 -11.41
CA LEU A 71 -9.18 11.66 -11.72
C LEU A 71 -9.15 12.54 -10.47
N ALA A 72 -9.84 12.15 -9.39
CA ALA A 72 -9.79 12.88 -8.12
C ALA A 72 -8.38 12.90 -7.54
N ASP A 73 -7.65 11.77 -7.57
CA ASP A 73 -6.26 11.71 -7.12
C ASP A 73 -5.37 12.69 -7.90
N LEU A 74 -5.56 12.79 -9.23
CA LEU A 74 -4.81 13.72 -10.08
C LEU A 74 -5.18 15.18 -9.81
N LYS A 75 -6.48 15.50 -9.75
CA LYS A 75 -7.00 16.87 -9.54
C LYS A 75 -6.62 17.44 -8.18
N GLU A 76 -6.62 16.61 -7.16
CA GLU A 76 -6.31 17.00 -5.78
C GLU A 76 -4.84 16.78 -5.41
N ASN A 77 -4.00 16.33 -6.38
CA ASN A 77 -2.59 16.06 -6.21
C ASN A 77 -2.31 15.20 -4.95
N LYS A 78 -2.94 14.04 -4.87
CA LYS A 78 -2.88 13.15 -3.73
C LYS A 78 -2.70 11.68 -4.11
N ILE A 79 -2.31 10.87 -3.15
CA ILE A 79 -2.37 9.41 -3.20
C ILE A 79 -3.48 8.95 -2.26
N THR A 80 -4.51 8.31 -2.80
CA THR A 80 -5.55 7.72 -1.97
C THR A 80 -5.17 6.30 -1.57
N VAL A 81 -5.15 6.04 -0.26
CA VAL A 81 -5.08 4.70 0.34
C VAL A 81 -6.48 4.20 0.63
N SER A 82 -6.74 2.94 0.36
CA SER A 82 -8.05 2.31 0.56
C SER A 82 -8.04 1.34 1.74
N PRO A 83 -9.19 1.10 2.39
CA PRO A 83 -9.30 0.07 3.41
C PRO A 83 -8.75 -1.26 2.92
N SER A 84 -7.99 -1.96 3.76
CA SER A 84 -7.34 -3.23 3.42
C SER A 84 -8.31 -4.31 2.93
N LYS A 85 -9.54 -4.31 3.43
CA LYS A 85 -10.61 -5.22 3.01
C LYS A 85 -11.06 -5.09 1.54
N ASN A 86 -10.65 -3.99 0.86
CA ASN A 86 -10.98 -3.74 -0.54
C ASN A 86 -9.91 -4.26 -1.53
N MET A 87 -8.95 -5.07 -1.05
CA MET A 87 -7.96 -5.71 -1.92
C MET A 87 -8.65 -6.68 -2.89
N ASN A 88 -8.17 -6.72 -4.14
CA ASN A 88 -8.82 -7.44 -5.24
C ASN A 88 -8.74 -8.96 -5.12
N ASP A 89 -7.61 -9.46 -4.63
CA ASP A 89 -7.34 -10.89 -4.55
C ASP A 89 -7.78 -11.40 -3.17
N PRO A 90 -8.73 -12.35 -3.11
CA PRO A 90 -9.12 -12.97 -1.83
C PRO A 90 -7.97 -13.74 -1.17
N PHE A 91 -6.97 -14.15 -1.94
CA PHE A 91 -5.76 -14.80 -1.44
C PHE A 91 -4.64 -13.82 -1.10
N ASP A 92 -4.64 -12.63 -1.65
CA ASP A 92 -3.81 -11.51 -1.20
C ASP A 92 -4.17 -11.14 0.25
N SER A 93 -5.24 -11.65 0.66
CA SER A 93 -5.83 -11.52 1.97
C SER A 93 -5.63 -12.75 2.84
N ILE A 94 -4.40 -13.15 3.05
CA ILE A 94 -4.07 -13.62 4.39
C ILE A 94 -4.69 -12.64 5.40
N ILE A 95 -4.73 -11.34 5.09
CA ILE A 95 -5.45 -10.29 5.79
C ILE A 95 -6.95 -10.55 5.87
N ASN A 96 -7.63 -10.85 4.77
CA ASN A 96 -9.07 -11.13 4.82
C ASN A 96 -9.38 -12.44 5.54
N LEU A 97 -8.49 -13.43 5.44
CA LEU A 97 -8.58 -14.65 6.25
C LEU A 97 -8.33 -14.36 7.73
N TRP A 98 -7.45 -13.41 8.05
CA TRP A 98 -7.17 -13.02 9.43
C TRP A 98 -8.22 -12.08 10.00
N ALA A 99 -8.82 -11.24 9.18
CA ALA A 99 -9.96 -10.44 9.57
C ALA A 99 -11.24 -11.29 9.77
N ASN A 100 -11.27 -12.53 9.32
CA ASN A 100 -12.36 -13.44 9.56
C ASN A 100 -12.24 -14.08 10.96
N GLU A 101 -13.18 -13.72 11.85
CA GLU A 101 -13.21 -14.22 13.23
C GLU A 101 -13.21 -15.76 13.33
N GLU A 102 -13.91 -16.44 12.43
CA GLU A 102 -14.00 -17.91 12.43
C GLU A 102 -12.67 -18.55 12.07
N HIS A 103 -11.97 -18.00 11.08
CA HIS A 103 -10.68 -18.52 10.65
C HIS A 103 -9.60 -18.32 11.72
N LEU A 104 -9.53 -17.13 12.33
CA LEU A 104 -8.65 -16.86 13.45
C LEU A 104 -8.96 -17.76 14.66
N ALA A 105 -10.25 -17.98 14.95
CA ALA A 105 -10.67 -18.86 16.02
C ALA A 105 -10.26 -20.34 15.81
N GLN A 106 -10.14 -20.79 14.55
CA GLN A 106 -9.63 -22.12 14.24
C GLN A 106 -8.10 -22.24 14.41
N LYS A 107 -7.36 -21.17 14.14
CA LYS A 107 -5.90 -21.13 14.16
C LYS A 107 -5.31 -20.77 15.53
N CYS A 108 -5.98 -19.90 16.28
CA CYS A 108 -5.50 -19.52 17.62
C CYS A 108 -5.83 -20.61 18.64
N LYS A 109 -4.86 -20.95 19.49
CA LYS A 109 -5.05 -21.88 20.62
C LYS A 109 -6.15 -21.41 21.58
N ASP A 110 -6.33 -20.10 21.69
CA ASP A 110 -7.35 -19.46 22.51
C ASP A 110 -8.26 -18.59 21.64
N LYS A 111 -9.49 -19.05 21.44
CA LYS A 111 -10.50 -18.41 20.59
C LYS A 111 -10.94 -17.03 21.10
N SER A 112 -10.70 -16.70 22.37
CA SER A 112 -11.10 -15.41 22.94
C SER A 112 -10.41 -14.20 22.32
N HIS A 113 -9.23 -14.40 21.70
CA HIS A 113 -8.45 -13.33 21.06
C HIS A 113 -8.90 -13.02 19.62
N ALA A 114 -9.56 -13.98 18.96
CA ALA A 114 -9.79 -13.90 17.51
C ALA A 114 -10.56 -12.64 17.11
N LYS A 115 -11.63 -12.32 17.80
CA LYS A 115 -12.50 -11.19 17.46
C LYS A 115 -11.86 -9.82 17.60
N PRO A 116 -11.29 -9.44 18.76
CA PRO A 116 -10.65 -8.13 18.89
C PRO A 116 -9.40 -8.00 18.03
N TYR A 117 -8.67 -9.09 17.81
CA TYR A 117 -7.51 -9.09 16.93
C TYR A 117 -7.92 -8.87 15.48
N ALA A 118 -8.90 -9.64 14.95
CA ALA A 118 -9.43 -9.45 13.61
C ALA A 118 -9.89 -8.00 13.38
N LYS A 119 -10.57 -7.41 14.35
CA LYS A 119 -11.03 -6.02 14.26
C LYS A 119 -9.92 -4.98 14.23
N SER A 120 -8.72 -5.29 14.71
CA SER A 120 -7.59 -4.36 14.61
C SER A 120 -7.15 -4.11 13.16
N PHE A 121 -7.43 -5.06 12.26
CA PHE A 121 -7.11 -4.91 10.82
C PHE A 121 -8.02 -3.92 10.09
N ASP A 122 -9.19 -3.61 10.65
CA ASP A 122 -10.11 -2.60 10.11
C ASP A 122 -9.50 -1.19 10.06
N TYR A 123 -8.39 -0.96 10.75
CA TYR A 123 -7.70 0.32 10.86
C TYR A 123 -6.55 0.48 9.87
N PHE A 124 -6.32 -0.53 9.00
CA PHE A 124 -5.30 -0.47 7.96
C PHE A 124 -5.87 -0.03 6.62
N ARG A 125 -5.11 0.82 5.93
CA ARG A 125 -5.35 1.26 4.57
C ARG A 125 -4.13 0.93 3.72
N ILE A 126 -4.34 0.62 2.45
CA ILE A 126 -3.27 0.18 1.56
C ILE A 126 -3.37 0.87 0.21
N ARG A 127 -2.22 1.16 -0.37
CA ARG A 127 -2.07 1.52 -1.76
C ARG A 127 -0.93 0.74 -2.38
N SER A 128 -1.23 -0.02 -3.42
CA SER A 128 -0.26 -0.82 -4.17
C SER A 128 0.37 -0.01 -5.30
N PHE A 129 1.66 -0.21 -5.49
CA PHE A 129 2.48 0.34 -6.57
C PHE A 129 3.37 -0.75 -7.14
N CYS A 130 3.84 -0.56 -8.38
CA CYS A 130 4.95 -1.32 -8.93
C CYS A 130 6.26 -0.56 -8.68
N TYR A 131 7.33 -1.30 -8.49
CA TYR A 131 8.68 -0.78 -8.31
C TYR A 131 9.65 -1.43 -9.29
N GLY A 132 10.60 -0.67 -9.82
CA GLY A 132 11.64 -1.19 -10.72
C GLY A 132 12.10 -0.18 -11.73
N ASN A 133 12.84 -0.67 -12.73
CA ASN A 133 13.24 0.14 -13.86
C ASN A 133 12.00 0.58 -14.66
N GLU A 134 11.98 1.84 -15.07
CA GLU A 134 10.84 2.46 -15.77
C GLU A 134 10.43 1.68 -17.01
N ASP A 135 11.38 1.38 -17.87
CA ASP A 135 11.14 0.63 -19.11
C ASP A 135 10.54 -0.75 -18.85
N GLU A 136 11.05 -1.44 -17.85
CA GLU A 136 10.56 -2.76 -17.47
C GLU A 136 9.15 -2.70 -16.90
N VAL A 137 8.87 -1.72 -16.03
CA VAL A 137 7.57 -1.59 -15.38
C VAL A 137 6.50 -1.20 -16.37
N VAL A 138 6.71 -0.13 -17.16
CA VAL A 138 5.67 0.39 -18.06
C VAL A 138 5.42 -0.48 -19.29
N LYS A 139 6.36 -1.38 -19.63
CA LYS A 139 6.20 -2.35 -20.74
C LYS A 139 5.56 -3.68 -20.32
N LYS A 140 5.27 -3.91 -19.03
CA LYS A 140 4.61 -5.13 -18.55
C LYS A 140 3.14 -5.18 -18.98
N SER A 141 2.84 -5.89 -20.04
CA SER A 141 1.48 -6.00 -20.61
C SER A 141 0.43 -6.49 -19.61
N LEU A 142 0.78 -7.41 -18.70
CA LEU A 142 -0.12 -7.91 -17.65
C LEU A 142 -0.61 -6.80 -16.72
N MET A 143 0.26 -5.83 -16.37
CA MET A 143 -0.12 -4.71 -15.53
C MET A 143 -1.18 -3.82 -16.19
N TRP A 144 -1.05 -3.59 -17.48
CA TRP A 144 -2.04 -2.84 -18.27
C TRP A 144 -3.36 -3.58 -18.38
N SER A 145 -3.31 -4.89 -18.60
CA SER A 145 -4.50 -5.73 -18.73
C SER A 145 -5.30 -5.78 -17.43
N HIS A 146 -4.64 -5.99 -16.28
CA HIS A 146 -5.30 -6.18 -15.00
C HIS A 146 -5.71 -4.87 -14.34
N TYR A 147 -4.88 -3.83 -14.41
CA TYR A 147 -5.03 -2.64 -13.58
C TYR A 147 -5.35 -1.35 -14.34
N ALA A 148 -5.14 -1.32 -15.66
CA ALA A 148 -5.39 -0.15 -16.50
C ALA A 148 -6.51 -0.38 -17.54
N ASP A 149 -7.56 -1.08 -17.15
CA ASP A 149 -8.75 -1.33 -17.98
C ASP A 149 -8.37 -1.84 -19.37
N GLU A 150 -7.67 -2.98 -19.45
CA GLU A 150 -7.26 -3.58 -20.72
C GLU A 150 -6.51 -2.59 -21.65
N HIS A 151 -5.56 -1.85 -21.11
CA HIS A 151 -4.79 -0.81 -21.80
C HIS A 151 -5.56 0.47 -22.18
N LYS A 152 -6.79 0.69 -21.67
CA LYS A 152 -7.58 1.91 -21.92
C LYS A 152 -7.30 3.01 -20.89
N GLY A 153 -6.71 2.65 -19.75
CA GLY A 153 -6.36 3.56 -18.67
C GLY A 153 -4.95 4.13 -18.81
N PHE A 154 -4.35 4.45 -17.67
CA PHE A 154 -3.03 5.07 -17.59
C PHE A 154 -2.19 4.54 -16.41
N CYS A 155 -0.88 4.74 -16.49
CA CYS A 155 0.06 4.47 -15.41
C CYS A 155 0.66 5.80 -14.94
N ILE A 156 0.64 6.04 -13.62
CA ILE A 156 1.20 7.23 -12.99
C ILE A 156 2.55 6.87 -12.38
N LYS A 157 3.58 7.62 -12.70
CA LYS A 157 4.89 7.55 -12.05
C LYS A 157 4.97 8.65 -10.99
N TYR A 158 5.07 8.23 -9.74
CA TYR A 158 5.28 9.11 -8.61
C TYR A 158 6.76 9.19 -8.26
N LYS A 159 7.24 10.39 -7.93
CA LYS A 159 8.52 10.61 -7.25
C LYS A 159 8.21 10.93 -5.79
N LEU A 160 8.56 10.05 -4.87
CA LEU A 160 8.32 10.24 -3.45
C LEU A 160 9.63 10.52 -2.73
N SER A 161 9.68 11.62 -1.99
CA SER A 161 10.86 12.05 -1.22
C SER A 161 11.03 11.24 0.06
N SER A 162 12.22 11.33 0.67
CA SER A 162 12.50 10.74 1.99
C SER A 162 11.53 11.24 3.07
N ARG A 163 11.11 12.51 2.98
CA ARG A 163 10.15 13.12 3.89
C ARG A 163 8.78 12.46 3.78
N PHE A 164 8.29 12.21 2.57
CA PHE A 164 7.05 11.46 2.33
C PHE A 164 7.16 10.02 2.84
N ILE A 165 8.30 9.37 2.61
CA ILE A 165 8.57 7.99 3.01
C ILE A 165 8.59 7.83 4.53
N LYS A 166 9.19 8.80 5.25
CA LYS A 166 9.34 8.79 6.71
C LYS A 166 8.21 9.48 7.45
N GLN A 167 7.42 10.30 6.72
CA GLN A 167 6.29 11.08 7.25
C GLN A 167 6.66 11.99 8.46
N GLU A 168 7.85 12.59 8.42
CA GLU A 168 8.52 13.26 9.54
C GLU A 168 7.82 14.51 10.08
N GLU A 169 6.79 15.07 9.41
CA GLU A 169 6.20 16.37 9.81
C GLU A 169 4.67 16.44 9.72
N ASN A 170 3.98 15.32 9.58
CA ASN A 170 2.53 15.35 9.44
C ASN A 170 1.86 14.38 10.43
N GLU A 171 1.38 14.91 11.54
CA GLU A 171 0.70 14.15 12.60
C GLU A 171 -0.45 13.24 12.10
N LYS A 172 -1.06 13.56 10.94
CA LYS A 172 -2.10 12.73 10.33
C LYS A 172 -1.60 11.43 9.71
N PHE A 173 -0.30 11.36 9.36
CA PHE A 173 0.27 10.25 8.59
C PHE A 173 1.49 9.62 9.27
N GLU A 174 1.66 9.83 10.57
CA GLU A 174 2.79 9.30 11.36
C GLU A 174 2.93 7.78 11.30
N HIS A 175 1.92 7.09 10.77
CA HIS A 175 1.81 5.64 10.80
C HIS A 175 1.82 5.00 9.42
N SER A 176 2.21 5.75 8.38
CA SER A 176 2.32 5.22 7.03
C SER A 176 3.76 4.84 6.70
N TYR A 177 3.95 3.72 6.01
CA TYR A 177 5.27 3.22 5.60
C TYR A 177 5.20 2.47 4.28
N LEU A 178 6.32 2.48 3.55
CA LEU A 178 6.47 1.76 2.29
C LEU A 178 7.11 0.39 2.53
N LYS A 179 6.47 -0.66 2.02
CA LYS A 179 6.89 -2.05 2.19
C LYS A 179 6.94 -2.78 0.87
N LYS A 180 8.06 -3.45 0.56
CA LYS A 180 8.16 -4.37 -0.56
C LYS A 180 7.39 -5.64 -0.25
N ILE A 181 6.72 -6.21 -1.26
CA ILE A 181 6.03 -7.48 -1.10
C ILE A 181 7.03 -8.63 -1.10
N ASN A 182 6.87 -9.52 -0.14
CA ASN A 182 7.53 -10.80 -0.07
C ASN A 182 6.67 -11.85 -0.80
N TYR A 183 7.16 -12.37 -1.90
CA TYR A 183 6.45 -13.38 -2.68
C TYR A 183 6.83 -14.78 -2.19
N THR A 184 5.83 -15.62 -1.93
CA THR A 184 6.02 -16.97 -1.37
C THR A 184 5.09 -17.99 -2.02
N GLU A 185 5.55 -19.23 -2.12
CA GLU A 185 4.73 -20.37 -2.53
C GLU A 185 3.87 -20.90 -1.36
N ASN A 186 4.33 -20.66 -0.13
CA ASN A 186 3.67 -21.18 1.05
C ASN A 186 2.94 -20.05 1.79
N PRO A 187 1.69 -20.27 2.23
CA PRO A 187 1.00 -19.30 3.07
C PRO A 187 1.76 -19.13 4.40
N ILE A 188 1.76 -17.90 4.90
CA ILE A 188 2.34 -17.64 6.23
C ILE A 188 1.50 -18.34 7.28
N SER A 189 2.15 -19.18 8.10
CA SER A 189 1.50 -19.78 9.27
C SER A 189 1.41 -18.74 10.38
N ILE A 190 0.22 -18.57 10.94
CA ILE A 190 -0.03 -17.69 12.08
C ILE A 190 -0.21 -18.57 13.30
N ASP A 191 0.84 -18.70 14.07
CA ASP A 191 0.79 -19.49 15.29
C ASP A 191 0.47 -18.67 16.54
N THR A 192 0.58 -17.34 16.45
CA THR A 192 0.35 -16.43 17.59
C THR A 192 -0.22 -15.07 17.17
N PRO A 193 -1.01 -14.38 18.02
CA PRO A 193 -1.50 -13.03 17.78
C PRO A 193 -0.39 -11.94 17.80
N THR A 194 0.85 -12.29 18.09
CA THR A 194 2.01 -11.39 18.13
C THR A 194 2.73 -11.26 16.81
N ILE A 195 2.14 -11.77 15.72
CA ILE A 195 2.76 -11.74 14.40
C ILE A 195 2.94 -10.30 13.93
N ASP A 196 4.11 -10.07 13.39
CA ASP A 196 4.43 -8.88 12.62
C ASP A 196 3.38 -8.72 11.49
N THR A 197 2.38 -7.87 11.74
CA THR A 197 1.32 -7.58 10.79
C THR A 197 1.85 -6.98 9.50
N THR A 198 3.08 -6.43 9.52
CA THR A 198 3.74 -6.00 8.28
C THR A 198 3.95 -7.19 7.34
N LEU A 199 4.20 -8.40 7.86
CA LEU A 199 4.29 -9.60 7.04
C LEU A 199 2.95 -9.96 6.40
N ALA A 200 1.85 -9.81 7.15
CA ALA A 200 0.51 -10.05 6.62
C ALA A 200 0.19 -9.15 5.44
N PHE A 201 0.47 -7.85 5.59
CA PHE A 201 0.20 -6.85 4.56
C PHE A 201 1.26 -6.81 3.46
N ALA A 202 2.40 -7.46 3.64
CA ALA A 202 3.53 -7.44 2.72
C ALA A 202 3.91 -8.85 2.19
N THR A 203 2.98 -9.78 2.18
CA THR A 203 3.18 -11.13 1.58
C THR A 203 2.09 -11.43 0.56
N LYS A 204 2.50 -12.05 -0.55
CA LYS A 204 1.63 -12.40 -1.67
C LYS A 204 2.09 -13.72 -2.30
N SER A 205 1.19 -14.43 -3.00
CA SER A 205 1.56 -15.62 -3.77
C SER A 205 2.63 -15.31 -4.81
N ILE A 206 3.56 -16.25 -5.01
CA ILE A 206 4.66 -16.14 -5.99
C ILE A 206 4.13 -15.89 -7.42
N GLU A 207 2.94 -16.32 -7.74
CA GLU A 207 2.30 -16.12 -9.04
C GLU A 207 2.16 -14.64 -9.42
N TRP A 208 2.08 -13.75 -8.41
CA TRP A 208 1.99 -12.30 -8.57
C TRP A 208 3.36 -11.59 -8.58
N SER A 209 4.46 -12.34 -8.52
CA SER A 209 5.81 -11.76 -8.45
C SER A 209 6.16 -10.81 -9.60
N TYR A 210 5.52 -10.98 -10.76
CA TYR A 210 5.70 -10.08 -11.90
C TYR A 210 5.28 -8.63 -11.60
N GLU A 211 4.45 -8.37 -10.59
CA GLU A 211 4.04 -7.03 -10.21
C GLU A 211 5.18 -6.22 -9.59
N ASN A 212 6.15 -6.89 -8.96
CA ASN A 212 7.21 -6.25 -8.17
C ASN A 212 6.64 -5.15 -7.27
N GLU A 213 5.68 -5.56 -6.44
CA GLU A 213 4.79 -4.65 -5.70
C GLU A 213 5.48 -4.02 -4.51
N VAL A 214 5.19 -2.74 -4.30
CA VAL A 214 5.46 -1.98 -3.08
C VAL A 214 4.13 -1.44 -2.57
N ARG A 215 3.86 -1.60 -1.28
CA ARG A 215 2.67 -1.07 -0.63
C ARG A 215 2.99 0.12 0.25
N LEU A 216 2.22 1.17 0.08
CA LEU A 216 2.05 2.20 1.11
C LEU A 216 0.98 1.67 2.06
N ILE A 217 1.39 1.37 3.28
CA ILE A 217 0.54 0.85 4.34
C ILE A 217 0.36 1.96 5.35
N ASP A 218 -0.89 2.31 5.62
CA ASP A 218 -1.28 3.32 6.60
C ASP A 218 -2.08 2.67 7.73
N PHE A 219 -1.75 3.02 8.96
CA PHE A 219 -2.46 2.57 10.14
C PHE A 219 -2.96 3.78 10.94
N ASN A 220 -4.27 3.94 11.08
CA ASN A 220 -4.84 4.98 11.93
C ASN A 220 -5.75 4.37 13.00
N PRO A 221 -5.30 4.33 14.26
CA PRO A 221 -6.05 3.71 15.35
C PRO A 221 -7.37 4.42 15.69
N ASN A 222 -7.56 5.66 15.22
CA ASN A 222 -8.71 6.50 15.56
C ASN A 222 -9.83 6.45 14.52
N GLU A 223 -9.51 6.11 13.27
CA GLU A 223 -10.46 6.14 12.15
C GLU A 223 -10.46 4.81 11.40
N PRO A 224 -11.42 3.91 11.68
CA PRO A 224 -11.53 2.66 10.94
C PRO A 224 -12.11 2.89 9.53
N ASN A 225 -11.65 2.08 8.58
CA ASN A 225 -12.36 1.74 7.34
C ASN A 225 -12.81 2.86 6.41
N ASP A 226 -12.11 4.00 6.33
CA ASP A 226 -12.40 5.00 5.31
C ASP A 226 -11.21 5.19 4.36
N TYR A 227 -11.49 5.78 3.20
CA TYR A 227 -10.44 6.19 2.25
C TYR A 227 -9.73 7.41 2.79
N LEU A 228 -8.40 7.42 2.67
CA LEU A 228 -7.59 8.56 3.08
C LEU A 228 -6.78 9.08 1.88
N GLY A 229 -6.91 10.37 1.59
CA GLY A 229 -6.08 11.07 0.61
C GLY A 229 -4.84 11.65 1.26
N ILE A 230 -3.66 11.17 0.85
CA ILE A 230 -2.37 11.69 1.31
C ILE A 230 -1.88 12.73 0.28
N PRO A 231 -1.83 14.03 0.63
CA PRO A 231 -1.44 15.06 -0.32
C PRO A 231 0.04 14.92 -0.71
N LEU A 232 0.32 15.17 -1.98
CA LEU A 232 1.68 15.30 -2.48
C LEU A 232 2.17 16.74 -2.27
N ASP A 233 3.47 16.91 -2.08
CA ASP A 233 4.14 18.20 -1.88
C ASP A 233 5.11 18.53 -3.04
N LYS A 234 5.90 19.62 -2.90
CA LYS A 234 6.88 20.00 -3.92
C LYS A 234 8.03 19.00 -4.11
N MET A 235 8.26 18.14 -3.12
CA MET A 235 9.33 17.14 -3.14
C MET A 235 8.83 15.74 -3.49
N SER A 236 7.51 15.55 -3.39
CA SER A 236 6.81 14.29 -3.71
C SER A 236 5.70 14.63 -4.70
N TYR A 237 5.86 14.23 -5.95
CA TYR A 237 5.02 14.69 -7.05
C TYR A 237 4.81 13.60 -8.11
N ILE A 238 3.87 13.85 -9.01
CA ILE A 238 3.64 13.04 -10.20
C ILE A 238 4.72 13.42 -11.24
N GLU A 239 5.66 12.52 -11.51
CA GLU A 239 6.78 12.73 -12.42
C GLU A 239 6.38 12.52 -13.88
N ALA A 240 5.57 11.47 -14.15
CA ALA A 240 5.11 11.15 -15.49
C ALA A 240 3.75 10.43 -15.49
N ILE A 241 3.05 10.51 -16.61
CA ILE A 241 1.82 9.75 -16.88
C ILE A 241 1.96 9.05 -18.24
N TYR A 242 1.76 7.73 -18.25
CA TYR A 242 1.79 6.88 -19.43
C TYR A 242 0.36 6.47 -19.76
N PHE A 243 -0.11 6.78 -20.95
CA PHE A 243 -1.43 6.35 -21.41
C PHE A 243 -1.32 5.01 -22.13
N GLY A 244 -2.21 4.08 -21.83
CA GLY A 244 -2.27 2.78 -22.49
C GLY A 244 -2.50 2.91 -24.00
N TYR A 245 -2.10 1.92 -24.78
CA TYR A 245 -2.18 2.02 -26.22
C TYR A 245 -3.62 2.12 -26.76
N ARG A 246 -4.61 1.67 -25.99
CA ARG A 246 -6.04 1.80 -26.28
C ARG A 246 -6.70 3.02 -25.61
N CYS A 247 -5.97 3.81 -24.87
CA CYS A 247 -6.52 5.01 -24.23
C CYS A 247 -6.96 6.00 -25.31
N LYS A 248 -8.18 6.51 -25.19
CA LYS A 248 -8.78 7.44 -26.16
C LYS A 248 -8.20 8.84 -25.99
N ASP A 249 -8.17 9.59 -27.09
CA ASP A 249 -7.58 10.93 -27.10
C ASP A 249 -8.37 11.94 -26.26
N ASP A 250 -9.70 11.79 -26.12
CA ASP A 250 -10.51 12.60 -25.24
C ASP A 250 -10.11 12.44 -23.77
N ILE A 251 -9.83 11.20 -23.32
CA ILE A 251 -9.32 10.90 -21.99
C ILE A 251 -7.93 11.50 -21.79
N ILE A 252 -7.05 11.35 -22.79
CA ILE A 252 -5.69 11.92 -22.74
C ILE A 252 -5.76 13.43 -22.56
N ASN A 253 -6.56 14.11 -23.37
CA ASN A 253 -6.73 15.55 -23.31
C ASN A 253 -7.33 16.02 -21.97
N GLU A 254 -8.32 15.29 -21.44
CA GLU A 254 -8.86 15.60 -20.11
C GLU A 254 -7.78 15.49 -19.03
N VAL A 255 -7.01 14.39 -19.00
CA VAL A 255 -5.96 14.21 -18.00
C VAL A 255 -4.88 15.28 -18.13
N ILE A 256 -4.41 15.60 -19.33
CA ILE A 256 -3.42 16.67 -19.56
C ILE A 256 -3.95 18.01 -19.06
N SER A 257 -5.24 18.32 -19.30
CA SER A 257 -5.86 19.58 -18.91
C SER A 257 -5.85 19.82 -17.39
N ILE A 258 -5.83 18.77 -16.57
CA ILE A 258 -5.73 18.86 -15.12
C ILE A 258 -4.46 19.60 -14.69
N PHE A 259 -3.37 19.41 -15.41
CA PHE A 259 -2.04 19.94 -15.06
C PHE A 259 -1.70 21.29 -15.69
N ASN A 260 -2.52 21.82 -16.61
CA ASN A 260 -2.22 23.06 -17.32
C ASN A 260 -1.98 24.28 -16.43
N LYS A 261 -2.47 24.26 -15.18
CA LYS A 261 -2.34 25.35 -14.21
C LYS A 261 -1.37 25.04 -13.06
N ASN A 262 -0.75 23.88 -13.07
CA ASN A 262 0.12 23.45 -11.98
C ASN A 262 1.54 23.98 -12.20
N GLU A 263 2.23 24.37 -11.12
CA GLU A 263 3.65 24.76 -11.15
C GLU A 263 4.53 23.61 -11.65
N HIS A 264 4.16 22.38 -11.32
CA HIS A 264 4.84 21.17 -11.78
C HIS A 264 3.93 20.41 -12.74
N GLN A 265 4.40 20.23 -13.96
CA GLN A 265 3.71 19.44 -14.98
C GLN A 265 4.42 18.09 -15.15
N PRO A 266 3.71 16.96 -15.08
CA PRO A 266 4.28 15.66 -15.38
C PRO A 266 4.64 15.56 -16.87
N ILE A 267 5.56 14.67 -17.20
CA ILE A 267 5.82 14.30 -18.59
C ILE A 267 4.76 13.31 -19.04
N PHE A 268 4.20 13.51 -20.22
CA PHE A 268 3.16 12.65 -20.77
C PHE A 268 3.70 11.74 -21.85
N PHE A 269 3.30 10.47 -21.80
CA PHE A 269 3.70 9.44 -22.75
C PHE A 269 2.48 8.64 -23.23
N LYS A 270 2.54 8.13 -24.45
CA LYS A 270 1.60 7.16 -25.01
C LYS A 270 2.30 5.84 -25.27
N MET A 271 1.72 4.76 -24.82
CA MET A 271 2.17 3.42 -25.19
C MET A 271 1.72 3.09 -26.60
N LYS A 272 2.61 2.51 -27.40
CA LYS A 272 2.30 2.00 -28.74
C LYS A 272 2.74 0.54 -28.86
N LEU A 273 2.03 -0.24 -29.64
CA LEU A 273 2.48 -1.59 -29.98
C LEU A 273 3.72 -1.49 -30.90
N ASP A 274 4.75 -2.27 -30.60
CA ASP A 274 5.87 -2.41 -31.54
C ASP A 274 5.44 -3.34 -32.68
N THR A 275 5.36 -2.81 -33.89
CA THR A 275 4.96 -3.59 -35.09
C THR A 275 6.04 -4.57 -35.51
N ARG A 276 7.26 -4.44 -35.04
CA ARG A 276 8.40 -5.31 -35.33
C ARG A 276 8.60 -6.42 -34.32
N ASP A 277 8.07 -6.20 -33.09
CA ASP A 277 8.12 -7.16 -32.02
C ASP A 277 6.77 -7.19 -31.29
N VAL A 278 6.00 -8.23 -31.60
CA VAL A 278 4.61 -8.39 -31.12
C VAL A 278 4.51 -8.55 -29.59
N HIS A 279 5.63 -8.72 -28.90
CA HIS A 279 5.65 -8.88 -27.44
C HIS A 279 6.06 -7.61 -26.70
N HIS A 280 6.42 -6.53 -27.41
CA HIS A 280 6.92 -5.31 -26.79
C HIS A 280 6.04 -4.10 -27.11
N MET A 281 6.07 -3.14 -26.16
CA MET A 281 5.46 -1.84 -26.33
C MET A 281 6.55 -0.76 -26.40
N GLN A 282 6.30 0.25 -27.22
CA GLN A 282 7.12 1.46 -27.32
C GLN A 282 6.54 2.58 -26.45
N ILE A 283 7.40 3.40 -25.88
CA ILE A 283 7.05 4.61 -25.15
C ILE A 283 7.26 5.79 -26.09
N VAL A 284 6.22 6.58 -26.32
CA VAL A 284 6.26 7.77 -27.18
C VAL A 284 5.84 8.97 -26.36
N GLN A 285 6.70 9.99 -26.27
CA GLN A 285 6.37 11.24 -25.59
C GLN A 285 5.31 12.01 -26.39
N LEU A 286 4.36 12.61 -25.70
CA LEU A 286 3.28 13.44 -26.26
C LEU A 286 3.65 14.91 -26.33
#